data_8714fa031ebc29610721aeb634ed9057
#
_entry.id   8714fa031ebc29610721aeb634ed9057
#
_cell.length_a   1.000
_cell.length_b   1.000
_cell.length_c   1.000
_cell.angle_alpha   90.00
_cell.angle_beta   90.00
_cell.angle_gamma   90.00
#
_symmetry.space_group_name_H-M   'P 1'
#
loop_
_entity.id
_entity.type
_entity.pdbx_description
1 polymer ?
#
loop_
_entity_poly.entity_id
_entity_poly.type
_entity_poly.pdbx_seq_one_letter_code
_entity_poly.pdbx_strand_id
1 'polypeptide(L)'
;MSAAKIEEASIGMLKTDLRESHAADCLQEGETGKKLKAKFLKNVSPEFHVKLYCCYGVIMVLTAAVVVLSAALSVKNKNAIMESCEPCFATCPSGWIGFGRKCFYFSEDIGNWTFSQFSCMALDAHLALFDSLEELNFLKRYKGPSDHWIGLHRESTEHPWMWTDNTEYNNLVLTRGGGECAYLSDRGIRSSRGYTHKKWICNKPNTLHCPVIVKPG
;
A
#
# COMPACT_ATOMS: atom_id res chain seq x y z
N MET A 1 -14.97 38.90 0.70
CA MET A 1 -15.60 38.39 -0.52
C MET A 1 -15.00 39.14 -1.70
N SER A 2 -13.91 38.75 -2.28
CA SER A 2 -13.44 39.11 -3.63
C SER A 2 -11.97 38.75 -3.78
N ALA A 3 -11.65 37.51 -4.06
CA ALA A 3 -10.36 37.06 -4.63
C ALA A 3 -10.44 35.68 -5.28
N ALA A 4 -11.50 34.91 -5.06
CA ALA A 4 -11.63 33.55 -5.58
C ALA A 4 -12.41 33.43 -6.91
N LYS A 5 -12.77 34.53 -7.54
CA LYS A 5 -13.62 34.55 -8.74
C LYS A 5 -12.92 34.96 -10.03
N ILE A 6 -11.62 35.23 -9.99
CA ILE A 6 -10.86 35.69 -11.17
C ILE A 6 -9.99 34.58 -11.77
N GLU A 7 -9.75 33.46 -11.05
CA GLU A 7 -8.86 32.39 -11.51
C GLU A 7 -9.57 31.31 -12.35
N GLU A 8 -10.89 31.15 -12.24
CA GLU A 8 -11.65 30.20 -13.08
C GLU A 8 -11.98 30.67 -14.50
N ALA A 9 -11.89 32.00 -14.77
CA ALA A 9 -12.17 32.54 -16.09
C ALA A 9 -10.98 32.43 -17.06
N SER A 10 -9.74 32.21 -16.58
CA SER A 10 -8.54 32.16 -17.41
C SER A 10 -8.22 30.77 -17.96
N ILE A 11 -8.79 29.70 -17.38
CA ILE A 11 -8.56 28.31 -17.82
C ILE A 11 -9.55 27.87 -18.91
N GLY A 12 -10.67 28.56 -19.05
CA GLY A 12 -11.70 28.26 -20.07
C GLY A 12 -11.36 28.75 -21.48
N MET A 13 -10.47 29.75 -21.62
CA MET A 13 -10.16 30.37 -22.92
C MET A 13 -9.01 29.71 -23.65
N LEU A 14 -8.18 28.88 -23.00
CA LEU A 14 -7.02 28.22 -23.64
C LEU A 14 -7.37 26.85 -24.23
N LYS A 15 -8.58 26.35 -24.07
CA LYS A 15 -9.00 25.02 -24.58
C LYS A 15 -9.80 25.08 -25.89
N THR A 16 -10.22 26.23 -26.35
CA THR A 16 -11.01 26.39 -27.57
C THR A 16 -10.15 26.67 -28.82
N ASP A 17 -8.97 27.25 -28.67
CA ASP A 17 -8.10 27.62 -29.83
C ASP A 17 -7.26 26.47 -30.40
N LEU A 18 -7.17 25.32 -29.73
CA LEU A 18 -6.42 24.15 -30.22
C LEU A 18 -7.26 23.11 -30.98
N ARG A 19 -8.56 23.35 -31.15
CA ARG A 19 -9.44 22.41 -31.84
C ARG A 19 -9.89 22.82 -33.23
N GLU A 20 -9.58 24.03 -33.66
CA GLU A 20 -10.04 24.58 -34.94
C GLU A 20 -8.98 24.60 -36.05
N SER A 21 -7.70 24.29 -35.75
CA SER A 21 -6.63 24.26 -36.76
C SER A 21 -6.39 22.86 -37.38
N HIS A 22 -7.03 21.80 -36.93
CA HIS A 22 -6.86 20.43 -37.46
C HIS A 22 -7.99 19.88 -38.33
N ALA A 23 -9.03 20.68 -38.60
CA ALA A 23 -10.18 20.24 -39.38
C ALA A 23 -10.21 20.73 -40.84
N ALA A 24 -9.26 21.60 -41.25
CA ALA A 24 -9.31 22.21 -42.57
C ALA A 24 -8.37 21.59 -43.63
N ASP A 25 -7.53 20.58 -43.26
CA ASP A 25 -6.50 20.06 -44.18
C ASP A 25 -6.75 18.63 -44.71
N CYS A 26 -7.95 18.10 -44.59
CA CYS A 26 -8.26 16.73 -44.96
C CYS A 26 -9.28 16.52 -46.11
N LEU A 27 -9.62 17.54 -46.89
CA LEU A 27 -10.62 17.40 -47.93
C LEU A 27 -10.20 17.78 -49.38
N GLN A 28 -8.91 17.75 -49.72
CA GLN A 28 -8.51 18.05 -51.10
C GLN A 28 -7.49 17.08 -51.73
N GLU A 29 -7.41 15.85 -51.32
CA GLU A 29 -6.56 14.79 -51.94
C GLU A 29 -7.34 13.60 -52.50
N GLY A 30 -8.50 13.83 -53.08
CA GLY A 30 -9.41 12.72 -53.56
C GLY A 30 -9.33 12.44 -55.06
N GLU A 31 -8.82 13.30 -55.92
CA GLU A 31 -9.05 13.09 -57.35
C GLU A 31 -7.81 13.06 -58.27
N THR A 32 -6.67 13.63 -57.87
CA THR A 32 -5.46 13.63 -58.69
C THR A 32 -4.58 12.39 -58.46
N GLY A 33 -4.68 11.69 -57.33
CA GLY A 33 -3.85 10.53 -56.98
C GLY A 33 -4.16 9.25 -57.78
N LYS A 34 -5.40 9.11 -58.29
CA LYS A 34 -5.80 7.88 -59.04
C LYS A 34 -5.34 7.88 -60.48
N LYS A 35 -5.19 9.03 -61.13
CA LYS A 35 -4.71 9.09 -62.51
C LYS A 35 -3.17 8.99 -62.65
N LEU A 36 -2.41 9.37 -61.64
CA LEU A 36 -0.93 9.20 -61.63
C LEU A 36 -0.53 7.74 -61.35
N LYS A 37 -1.24 7.01 -60.45
CA LYS A 37 -0.94 5.59 -60.18
C LYS A 37 -1.16 4.68 -61.38
N ALA A 38 -2.16 4.96 -62.24
CA ALA A 38 -2.46 4.13 -63.39
C ALA A 38 -1.42 4.32 -64.56
N LYS A 39 -0.69 5.45 -64.61
CA LYS A 39 0.30 5.69 -65.65
C LYS A 39 1.69 5.19 -65.31
N PHE A 40 1.98 5.03 -64.00
CA PHE A 40 3.31 4.58 -63.55
C PHE A 40 3.46 3.05 -63.54
N LEU A 41 2.33 2.30 -63.60
CA LEU A 41 2.33 0.84 -63.55
C LEU A 41 2.52 0.15 -64.89
N LYS A 42 2.60 0.92 -66.00
CA LYS A 42 2.70 0.33 -67.36
C LYS A 42 4.11 0.17 -67.92
N ASN A 43 5.15 0.67 -67.24
CA ASN A 43 6.54 0.64 -67.75
C ASN A 43 7.58 0.15 -66.71
N VAL A 44 7.17 -0.72 -65.80
CA VAL A 44 8.13 -1.31 -64.87
C VAL A 44 8.56 -2.67 -65.43
N SER A 45 9.85 -2.78 -65.78
CA SER A 45 10.42 -4.03 -66.30
C SER A 45 10.29 -5.16 -65.25
N PRO A 46 10.15 -6.44 -65.68
CA PRO A 46 9.96 -7.58 -64.78
C PRO A 46 11.07 -7.70 -63.70
N GLU A 47 12.26 -7.20 -63.95
CA GLU A 47 13.35 -7.16 -62.98
C GLU A 47 13.05 -6.29 -61.73
N PHE A 48 12.28 -5.23 -61.87
CA PHE A 48 11.94 -4.35 -60.77
C PHE A 48 10.98 -5.02 -59.78
N HIS A 49 10.03 -5.80 -60.26
CA HIS A 49 9.10 -6.55 -59.44
C HIS A 49 9.82 -7.63 -58.62
N VAL A 50 10.77 -8.34 -59.19
CA VAL A 50 11.54 -9.37 -58.48
C VAL A 50 12.36 -8.74 -57.35
N LYS A 51 13.06 -7.59 -57.60
CA LYS A 51 13.77 -6.87 -56.57
C LYS A 51 12.86 -6.36 -55.48
N LEU A 52 11.67 -5.87 -55.84
CA LEU A 52 10.67 -5.40 -54.87
C LEU A 52 10.17 -6.54 -53.96
N TYR A 53 9.85 -7.70 -54.55
CA TYR A 53 9.42 -8.89 -53.74
C TYR A 53 10.56 -9.42 -52.86
N CYS A 54 11.82 -9.38 -53.31
CA CYS A 54 12.96 -9.72 -52.47
C CYS A 54 13.08 -8.77 -51.27
N CYS A 55 12.91 -7.46 -51.49
CA CYS A 55 12.95 -6.48 -50.39
C CYS A 55 11.81 -6.70 -49.37
N TYR A 56 10.58 -6.97 -49.83
CA TYR A 56 9.46 -7.32 -48.96
C TYR A 56 9.71 -8.61 -48.17
N GLY A 57 10.27 -9.62 -48.81
CA GLY A 57 10.67 -10.87 -48.15
C GLY A 57 11.67 -10.64 -47.05
N VAL A 58 12.70 -9.84 -47.30
CA VAL A 58 13.73 -9.50 -46.27
C VAL A 58 13.09 -8.70 -45.12
N ILE A 59 12.23 -7.74 -45.41
CA ILE A 59 11.54 -6.94 -44.37
C ILE A 59 10.67 -7.84 -43.51
N MET A 60 9.92 -8.74 -44.09
CA MET A 60 9.05 -9.68 -43.36
C MET A 60 9.85 -10.61 -42.44
N VAL A 61 10.99 -11.11 -42.91
CA VAL A 61 11.89 -11.96 -42.10
C VAL A 61 12.49 -11.16 -40.92
N LEU A 62 12.94 -9.94 -41.19
CA LEU A 62 13.51 -9.08 -40.14
C LEU A 62 12.47 -8.67 -39.09
N THR A 63 11.25 -8.32 -39.52
CA THR A 63 10.17 -7.99 -38.56
C THR A 63 9.76 -9.21 -37.73
N ALA A 64 9.65 -10.39 -38.33
CA ALA A 64 9.40 -11.62 -37.59
C ALA A 64 10.52 -11.92 -36.56
N ALA A 65 11.78 -11.75 -36.95
CA ALA A 65 12.90 -11.93 -36.04
C ALA A 65 12.86 -10.94 -34.85
N VAL A 66 12.56 -9.66 -35.11
CA VAL A 66 12.43 -8.65 -34.05
C VAL A 66 11.29 -8.98 -33.09
N VAL A 67 10.14 -9.43 -33.60
CA VAL A 67 8.99 -9.84 -32.76
C VAL A 67 9.36 -11.05 -31.89
N VAL A 68 10.02 -12.06 -32.45
CA VAL A 68 10.45 -13.25 -31.69
C VAL A 68 11.48 -12.87 -30.63
N LEU A 69 12.47 -12.04 -30.97
CA LEU A 69 13.50 -11.59 -30.00
C LEU A 69 12.87 -10.74 -28.89
N SER A 70 11.94 -9.83 -29.22
CA SER A 70 11.27 -9.01 -28.20
C SER A 70 10.39 -9.86 -27.27
N ALA A 71 9.70 -10.85 -27.80
CA ALA A 71 8.93 -11.82 -27.00
C ALA A 71 9.85 -12.65 -26.08
N ALA A 72 10.96 -13.17 -26.61
CA ALA A 72 11.93 -13.93 -25.83
C ALA A 72 12.56 -13.12 -24.72
N LEU A 73 12.91 -11.84 -24.98
CA LEU A 73 13.45 -10.93 -23.96
C LEU A 73 12.40 -10.59 -22.88
N SER A 74 11.13 -10.41 -23.27
CA SER A 74 10.03 -10.15 -22.33
C SER A 74 9.78 -11.35 -21.41
N VAL A 75 9.84 -12.56 -21.92
CA VAL A 75 9.70 -13.80 -21.12
C VAL A 75 10.90 -13.96 -20.18
N LYS A 76 12.12 -13.72 -20.65
CA LYS A 76 13.34 -13.81 -19.84
C LYS A 76 13.33 -12.77 -18.71
N ASN A 77 12.84 -11.56 -18.97
CA ASN A 77 12.72 -10.51 -17.95
C ASN A 77 11.63 -10.82 -16.90
N LYS A 78 10.50 -11.41 -17.30
CA LYS A 78 9.47 -11.88 -16.35
C LYS A 78 9.97 -13.00 -15.45
N ASN A 79 10.70 -13.96 -15.98
CA ASN A 79 11.27 -15.04 -15.19
C ASN A 79 12.35 -14.55 -14.21
N ALA A 80 13.17 -13.57 -14.60
CA ALA A 80 14.18 -12.97 -13.71
C ALA A 80 13.55 -12.19 -12.54
N ILE A 81 12.34 -11.61 -12.73
CA ILE A 81 11.61 -10.89 -11.66
C ILE A 81 10.90 -11.88 -10.72
N MET A 82 10.46 -13.03 -11.19
CA MET A 82 9.80 -14.04 -10.34
C MET A 82 10.76 -14.93 -9.53
N GLU A 83 12.04 -14.99 -9.89
CA GLU A 83 13.02 -15.86 -9.22
C GLU A 83 13.70 -15.23 -8.00
N SER A 84 13.36 -13.97 -7.65
CA SER A 84 14.03 -13.21 -6.58
C SER A 84 13.12 -12.72 -5.45
N CYS A 85 11.87 -13.14 -5.39
CA CYS A 85 11.01 -12.83 -4.24
C CYS A 85 10.89 -14.05 -3.33
N GLU A 86 11.88 -14.26 -2.45
CA GLU A 86 11.58 -15.04 -1.25
C GLU A 86 10.50 -14.30 -0.45
N PRO A 87 9.51 -15.02 0.09
CA PRO A 87 8.45 -14.39 0.86
C PRO A 87 9.04 -13.67 2.06
N CYS A 88 8.78 -12.35 2.14
CA CYS A 88 9.10 -11.60 3.34
C CYS A 88 8.34 -12.19 4.53
N PHE A 89 9.04 -12.62 5.55
CA PHE A 89 8.43 -13.13 6.77
C PHE A 89 8.20 -12.00 7.75
N ALA A 90 6.97 -11.91 8.23
CA ALA A 90 6.62 -11.05 9.33
C ALA A 90 7.10 -11.71 10.63
N THR A 91 8.14 -11.18 11.26
CA THR A 91 8.70 -11.74 12.50
C THR A 91 8.57 -10.77 13.66
N CYS A 92 8.20 -11.31 14.80
CA CYS A 92 8.26 -10.59 16.07
C CYS A 92 9.59 -10.88 16.79
N PRO A 93 10.10 -9.94 17.60
CA PRO A 93 11.24 -10.18 18.46
C PRO A 93 11.02 -11.36 19.41
N SER A 94 12.12 -11.93 19.93
CA SER A 94 12.04 -13.00 20.94
C SER A 94 11.21 -12.54 22.15
N GLY A 95 10.32 -13.40 22.62
CA GLY A 95 9.40 -13.10 23.72
C GLY A 95 8.15 -12.31 23.35
N TRP A 96 7.99 -11.96 22.06
CA TRP A 96 6.79 -11.31 21.53
C TRP A 96 5.96 -12.29 20.73
N ILE A 97 4.64 -12.13 20.74
CA ILE A 97 3.68 -12.98 20.04
C ILE A 97 3.08 -12.18 18.90
N GLY A 98 3.18 -12.70 17.68
CA GLY A 98 2.61 -12.07 16.48
C GLY A 98 1.11 -12.35 16.34
N PHE A 99 0.34 -11.30 16.01
CA PHE A 99 -1.04 -11.41 15.55
C PHE A 99 -1.33 -10.32 14.53
N GLY A 100 -1.77 -10.72 13.35
CA GLY A 100 -1.97 -9.80 12.25
C GLY A 100 -0.67 -9.06 11.88
N ARG A 101 -0.73 -7.74 11.90
CA ARG A 101 0.42 -6.87 11.60
C ARG A 101 1.09 -6.30 12.86
N LYS A 102 0.84 -6.88 14.01
CA LYS A 102 1.36 -6.42 15.30
C LYS A 102 2.06 -7.55 16.05
N CYS A 103 3.05 -7.15 16.86
CA CYS A 103 3.70 -7.99 17.85
C CYS A 103 3.26 -7.53 19.23
N PHE A 104 2.91 -8.48 20.10
CA PHE A 104 2.43 -8.23 21.45
C PHE A 104 3.40 -8.85 22.47
N TYR A 105 3.70 -8.08 23.51
CA TYR A 105 4.47 -8.51 24.67
C TYR A 105 3.58 -8.47 25.91
N PHE A 106 3.54 -9.55 26.66
CA PHE A 106 2.80 -9.67 27.91
C PHE A 106 3.78 -9.65 29.07
N SER A 107 3.71 -8.61 29.92
CA SER A 107 4.65 -8.47 31.03
C SER A 107 4.38 -9.53 32.11
N GLU A 108 5.44 -10.00 32.73
CA GLU A 108 5.36 -10.77 33.98
C GLU A 108 5.45 -9.85 35.20
N ASP A 109 6.02 -8.67 35.03
CA ASP A 109 6.11 -7.64 36.05
C ASP A 109 4.77 -6.94 36.28
N ILE A 110 4.66 -6.27 37.42
CA ILE A 110 3.49 -5.46 37.80
C ILE A 110 3.89 -4.01 38.06
N GLY A 111 3.03 -3.09 37.64
CA GLY A 111 3.26 -1.66 37.80
C GLY A 111 1.98 -0.84 37.69
N ASN A 112 2.08 0.45 37.99
CA ASN A 112 1.01 1.39 37.70
C ASN A 112 0.93 1.70 36.21
N TRP A 113 -0.15 2.33 35.74
CA TRP A 113 -0.39 2.54 34.32
C TRP A 113 0.73 3.37 33.65
N THR A 114 1.17 4.44 34.30
CA THR A 114 2.25 5.31 33.76
C THR A 114 3.59 4.55 33.67
N PHE A 115 3.95 3.79 34.71
CA PHE A 115 5.14 2.93 34.67
C PHE A 115 5.06 1.93 33.52
N SER A 116 3.91 1.31 33.31
CA SER A 116 3.67 0.33 32.25
C SER A 116 3.82 0.97 30.87
N GLN A 117 3.34 2.21 30.70
CA GLN A 117 3.51 2.98 29.47
C GLN A 117 5.00 3.24 29.16
N PHE A 118 5.75 3.72 30.15
CA PHE A 118 7.21 3.94 29.99
C PHE A 118 7.95 2.64 29.72
N SER A 119 7.55 1.54 30.36
CA SER A 119 8.14 0.22 30.10
C SER A 119 7.93 -0.25 28.67
N CYS A 120 6.76 -0.01 28.08
CA CYS A 120 6.53 -0.30 26.67
C CYS A 120 7.37 0.62 25.77
N MET A 121 7.46 1.92 26.08
CA MET A 121 8.25 2.88 25.31
C MET A 121 9.76 2.50 25.30
N ALA A 122 10.28 1.97 26.40
CA ALA A 122 11.66 1.47 26.47
C ALA A 122 11.91 0.25 25.54
N LEU A 123 10.86 -0.40 25.07
CA LEU A 123 10.92 -1.51 24.10
C LEU A 123 10.56 -1.08 22.67
N ASP A 124 10.59 0.23 22.37
CA ASP A 124 10.11 0.82 21.12
C ASP A 124 8.67 0.37 20.79
N ALA A 125 7.80 0.39 21.81
CA ALA A 125 6.42 -0.07 21.72
C ALA A 125 5.49 0.86 22.50
N HIS A 126 4.18 0.65 22.37
CA HIS A 126 3.14 1.34 23.14
C HIS A 126 2.39 0.35 24.01
N LEU A 127 1.66 0.82 25.02
CA LEU A 127 0.65 0.01 25.67
C LEU A 127 -0.36 -0.49 24.62
N ALA A 128 -0.76 -1.74 24.70
CA ALA A 128 -1.50 -2.42 23.65
C ALA A 128 -2.80 -1.69 23.28
N LEU A 129 -2.98 -1.50 22.00
CA LEU A 129 -4.22 -1.09 21.36
C LEU A 129 -4.71 -2.22 20.43
N PHE A 130 -6.00 -2.29 20.23
CA PHE A 130 -6.64 -3.26 19.33
C PHE A 130 -7.65 -2.56 18.43
N ASP A 131 -7.76 -3.02 17.20
CA ASP A 131 -8.60 -2.43 16.15
C ASP A 131 -9.81 -3.33 15.84
N SER A 132 -9.82 -4.56 16.34
CA SER A 132 -10.84 -5.54 16.04
C SER A 132 -11.19 -6.43 17.26
N LEU A 133 -12.37 -7.06 17.19
CA LEU A 133 -12.76 -8.07 18.18
C LEU A 133 -11.85 -9.30 18.15
N GLU A 134 -11.26 -9.60 17.01
CA GLU A 134 -10.34 -10.72 16.85
C GLU A 134 -9.04 -10.46 17.62
N GLU A 135 -8.46 -9.25 17.51
CA GLU A 135 -7.31 -8.83 18.31
C GLU A 135 -7.64 -8.84 19.81
N LEU A 136 -8.79 -8.29 20.21
CA LEU A 136 -9.21 -8.30 21.60
C LEU A 136 -9.34 -9.74 22.15
N ASN A 137 -9.91 -10.65 21.39
CA ASN A 137 -10.04 -12.05 21.76
C ASN A 137 -8.68 -12.76 21.85
N PHE A 138 -7.76 -12.41 20.94
CA PHE A 138 -6.38 -12.85 21.02
C PHE A 138 -5.72 -12.38 22.33
N LEU A 139 -5.79 -11.09 22.65
CA LEU A 139 -5.23 -10.55 23.90
C LEU A 139 -5.81 -11.21 25.14
N LYS A 140 -7.14 -11.43 25.18
CA LYS A 140 -7.81 -12.13 26.29
C LYS A 140 -7.32 -13.56 26.46
N ARG A 141 -7.05 -14.25 25.37
CA ARG A 141 -6.57 -15.64 25.42
C ARG A 141 -5.14 -15.72 25.97
N TYR A 142 -4.27 -14.82 25.55
CA TYR A 142 -2.84 -14.89 25.89
C TYR A 142 -2.47 -14.22 27.21
N LYS A 143 -3.26 -13.25 27.71
CA LYS A 143 -2.99 -12.59 28.98
C LYS A 143 -3.07 -13.52 30.20
N GLY A 144 -3.71 -14.68 30.05
CA GLY A 144 -3.98 -15.55 31.20
C GLY A 144 -4.97 -14.94 32.21
N PRO A 145 -4.99 -15.40 33.47
CA PRO A 145 -5.97 -14.99 34.47
C PRO A 145 -5.73 -13.60 35.05
N SER A 146 -4.54 -13.05 34.92
CA SER A 146 -4.18 -11.74 35.51
C SER A 146 -4.78 -10.58 34.74
N ASP A 147 -5.06 -9.48 35.46
CA ASP A 147 -5.46 -8.21 34.85
C ASP A 147 -4.24 -7.51 34.22
N HIS A 148 -4.40 -6.97 33.00
CA HIS A 148 -3.31 -6.31 32.27
C HIS A 148 -3.72 -4.92 31.82
N TRP A 149 -2.89 -3.91 32.09
CA TRP A 149 -3.04 -2.58 31.53
C TRP A 149 -2.97 -2.60 29.99
N ILE A 150 -3.83 -1.79 29.37
CA ILE A 150 -3.85 -1.52 27.92
C ILE A 150 -3.75 -0.02 27.67
N GLY A 151 -3.51 0.37 26.43
CA GLY A 151 -3.24 1.76 26.05
C GLY A 151 -4.46 2.68 26.02
N LEU A 152 -5.56 2.31 26.65
CA LEU A 152 -6.80 3.06 26.66
C LEU A 152 -6.92 3.89 27.94
N HIS A 153 -7.12 5.20 27.81
CA HIS A 153 -7.24 6.12 28.95
C HIS A 153 -8.23 7.26 28.67
N ARG A 154 -8.61 7.99 29.69
CA ARG A 154 -9.45 9.20 29.59
C ARG A 154 -9.07 10.15 30.73
N GLU A 155 -9.32 11.44 30.52
CA GLU A 155 -9.04 12.47 31.55
C GLU A 155 -9.97 12.37 32.76
N SER A 156 -11.26 12.08 32.52
CA SER A 156 -12.28 11.86 33.55
C SER A 156 -13.39 10.96 33.03
N THR A 157 -14.35 10.63 33.88
CA THR A 157 -15.51 9.80 33.51
C THR A 157 -16.39 10.40 32.42
N GLU A 158 -16.31 11.70 32.20
CA GLU A 158 -17.11 12.45 31.21
C GLU A 158 -16.42 12.62 29.87
N HIS A 159 -15.09 12.32 29.85
CA HIS A 159 -14.31 12.42 28.62
C HIS A 159 -14.34 11.12 27.82
N PRO A 160 -14.21 11.20 26.49
CA PRO A 160 -14.10 10.02 25.63
C PRO A 160 -12.85 9.19 25.96
N TRP A 161 -12.91 7.94 25.65
CA TRP A 161 -11.76 7.06 25.74
C TRP A 161 -10.79 7.32 24.60
N MET A 162 -9.51 7.50 24.95
CA MET A 162 -8.42 7.77 24.00
C MET A 162 -7.36 6.68 24.09
N TRP A 163 -6.81 6.30 22.96
CA TRP A 163 -5.61 5.48 22.91
C TRP A 163 -4.35 6.31 23.20
N THR A 164 -3.27 5.65 23.59
CA THR A 164 -1.96 6.31 23.85
C THR A 164 -1.34 6.99 22.63
N ASP A 165 -1.82 6.72 21.43
CA ASP A 165 -1.48 7.42 20.19
C ASP A 165 -2.35 8.66 19.92
N ASN A 166 -3.17 9.06 20.87
CA ASN A 166 -4.15 10.16 20.79
C ASN A 166 -5.30 9.93 19.78
N THR A 167 -5.53 8.71 19.34
CA THR A 167 -6.75 8.40 18.57
C THR A 167 -7.92 8.09 19.50
N GLU A 168 -9.13 8.48 19.12
CA GLU A 168 -10.32 8.21 19.90
C GLU A 168 -10.73 6.74 19.76
N TYR A 169 -11.13 6.13 20.89
CA TYR A 169 -11.63 4.77 20.89
C TYR A 169 -13.06 4.71 20.34
N ASN A 170 -13.27 3.91 19.32
CA ASN A 170 -14.56 3.74 18.63
C ASN A 170 -15.63 2.98 19.43
N ASN A 171 -15.39 2.72 20.73
CA ASN A 171 -16.27 1.96 21.60
C ASN A 171 -16.66 0.57 21.08
N LEU A 172 -15.75 -0.09 20.37
CA LEU A 172 -15.93 -1.45 19.83
C LEU A 172 -16.46 -2.44 20.90
N VAL A 173 -16.02 -2.27 22.14
CA VAL A 173 -16.54 -2.97 23.33
C VAL A 173 -16.68 -1.99 24.47
N LEU A 174 -17.76 -2.11 25.21
CA LEU A 174 -18.03 -1.27 26.37
C LEU A 174 -16.97 -1.41 27.46
N THR A 175 -16.35 -0.29 27.82
CA THR A 175 -15.43 -0.19 28.98
C THR A 175 -16.21 0.04 30.26
N ARG A 176 -16.10 -0.84 31.23
CA ARG A 176 -16.82 -0.77 32.50
C ARG A 176 -15.90 -0.26 33.62
N GLY A 177 -16.44 0.57 34.50
CA GLY A 177 -15.74 1.12 35.67
C GLY A 177 -15.61 2.63 35.63
N GLY A 178 -15.23 3.23 36.75
CA GLY A 178 -15.18 4.69 36.95
C GLY A 178 -13.75 5.26 36.99
N GLY A 179 -12.74 4.49 36.59
CA GLY A 179 -11.36 4.99 36.56
C GLY A 179 -10.96 5.60 35.22
N GLU A 180 -9.77 6.19 35.19
CA GLU A 180 -9.22 6.91 34.05
C GLU A 180 -8.40 6.01 33.14
N CYS A 181 -7.91 4.86 33.62
CA CYS A 181 -7.05 3.95 32.88
C CYS A 181 -7.70 2.58 32.69
N ALA A 182 -7.66 2.06 31.48
CA ALA A 182 -8.29 0.79 31.16
C ALA A 182 -7.33 -0.40 31.26
N TYR A 183 -7.89 -1.53 31.61
CA TYR A 183 -7.19 -2.81 31.67
C TYR A 183 -8.08 -3.93 31.13
N LEU A 184 -7.44 -4.98 30.69
CA LEU A 184 -8.08 -6.18 30.21
C LEU A 184 -8.21 -7.20 31.33
N SER A 185 -9.46 -7.54 31.68
CA SER A 185 -9.81 -8.57 32.66
C SER A 185 -10.42 -9.78 31.95
N ASP A 186 -10.71 -10.85 32.68
CA ASP A 186 -11.42 -12.03 32.16
C ASP A 186 -12.82 -11.68 31.66
N ARG A 187 -13.44 -10.67 32.29
CA ARG A 187 -14.80 -10.21 31.97
C ARG A 187 -14.84 -9.15 30.87
N GLY A 188 -13.68 -8.80 30.25
CA GLY A 188 -13.56 -7.78 29.22
C GLY A 188 -12.80 -6.55 29.69
N ILE A 189 -13.04 -5.41 29.01
CA ILE A 189 -12.36 -4.16 29.30
C ILE A 189 -12.98 -3.51 30.53
N ARG A 190 -12.13 -3.17 31.50
CA ARG A 190 -12.51 -2.47 32.71
C ARG A 190 -11.58 -1.28 32.95
N SER A 191 -11.99 -0.38 33.82
CA SER A 191 -11.15 0.77 34.20
C SER A 191 -10.95 0.84 35.71
N SER A 192 -9.83 1.38 36.09
CA SER A 192 -9.49 1.74 37.46
C SER A 192 -8.59 2.97 37.48
N ARG A 193 -8.28 3.44 38.70
CA ARG A 193 -7.33 4.54 38.87
C ARG A 193 -5.94 4.10 38.46
N GLY A 194 -5.20 4.98 37.72
CA GLY A 194 -3.92 4.67 37.11
C GLY A 194 -2.82 4.27 38.10
N TYR A 195 -2.94 4.63 39.39
CA TYR A 195 -1.95 4.25 40.41
C TYR A 195 -2.08 2.79 40.92
N THR A 196 -3.12 2.06 40.55
CA THR A 196 -3.22 0.63 40.88
C THR A 196 -2.21 -0.20 40.09
N HIS A 197 -1.81 -1.35 40.63
CA HIS A 197 -0.76 -2.17 40.05
C HIS A 197 -1.37 -3.37 39.31
N LYS A 198 -0.95 -3.58 38.05
CA LYS A 198 -1.32 -4.71 37.21
C LYS A 198 -0.15 -5.07 36.30
N LYS A 199 -0.20 -6.23 35.71
CA LYS A 199 0.61 -6.56 34.53
C LYS A 199 0.21 -5.65 33.40
N TRP A 200 0.95 -5.65 32.28
CA TRP A 200 0.62 -4.83 31.11
C TRP A 200 0.90 -5.57 29.82
N ILE A 201 0.29 -5.09 28.74
CA ILE A 201 0.54 -5.59 27.40
C ILE A 201 1.10 -4.43 26.57
N CYS A 202 2.22 -4.69 25.87
CA CYS A 202 2.74 -3.78 24.87
C CYS A 202 2.41 -4.28 23.46
N ASN A 203 2.32 -3.37 22.50
CA ASN A 203 2.34 -3.74 21.10
C ASN A 203 3.20 -2.80 20.26
N LYS A 204 3.72 -3.33 19.17
CA LYS A 204 4.40 -2.59 18.09
C LYS A 204 4.11 -3.23 16.73
N PRO A 205 4.34 -2.50 15.65
CA PRO A 205 4.19 -3.07 14.31
C PRO A 205 5.10 -4.29 14.12
N ASN A 206 4.61 -5.25 13.38
CA ASN A 206 5.39 -6.39 12.94
C ASN A 206 6.38 -5.92 11.86
N THR A 207 7.66 -6.28 12.00
CA THR A 207 8.68 -5.95 11.00
C THR A 207 8.73 -7.02 9.93
N LEU A 208 8.59 -6.60 8.67
CA LEU A 208 8.83 -7.48 7.53
C LEU A 208 10.33 -7.68 7.38
N HIS A 209 10.80 -8.88 7.62
CA HIS A 209 12.16 -9.28 7.27
C HIS A 209 12.16 -9.85 5.84
N CYS A 210 12.72 -9.07 4.92
CA CYS A 210 12.99 -9.52 3.58
C CYS A 210 14.46 -9.95 3.53
N PRO A 211 14.78 -11.25 3.36
CA PRO A 211 16.16 -11.69 3.24
C PRO A 211 16.78 -11.05 1.99
N VAL A 212 17.88 -10.33 2.18
CA VAL A 212 18.69 -9.82 1.08
C VAL A 212 19.50 -10.97 0.53
N ILE A 213 19.15 -11.48 -0.65
CA ILE A 213 19.96 -12.47 -1.34
C ILE A 213 21.23 -11.78 -1.83
N VAL A 214 22.30 -11.88 -1.06
CA VAL A 214 23.64 -11.54 -1.55
C VAL A 214 24.04 -12.65 -2.52
N LYS A 215 23.98 -12.39 -3.83
CA LYS A 215 24.56 -13.29 -4.82
C LYS A 215 26.07 -13.33 -4.58
N PRO A 216 26.67 -14.49 -4.34
CA PRO A 216 28.12 -14.62 -4.38
C PRO A 216 28.58 -14.28 -5.80
N GLY A 217 29.50 -13.30 -5.93
CA GLY A 217 30.11 -12.89 -7.19
C GLY A 217 31.03 -13.95 -7.78
#